data_abd639931dff02a55fce7af73d078488
#
_entry.id   abd639931dff02a55fce7af73d078488
#
_cell.length_a   1.000
_cell.length_b   1.000
_cell.length_c   1.000
_cell.angle_alpha   90.00
_cell.angle_beta   90.00
_cell.angle_gamma   90.00
#
_symmetry.space_group_name_H-M   'P 1'
#
loop_
_entity.id
_entity.type
_entity.pdbx_description
1 polymer ?
#
loop_
_entity_poly.entity_id
_entity_poly.type
_entity_poly.pdbx_seq_one_letter_code
_entity_poly.pdbx_strand_id
1 'polypeptide(L)'
;MENAARKSNLSRLLPLRIAAVLAIAVNFFWFTAGIFGSHFAPDEMMNMGWAWEAGIAKILANLAQFYTTFYRPTGALYYWTLHRLFGLNPVPYRVIDLAVLAFNVWLAYRLASVLSRSRSVAWLAAFLFSYHEKIMIWAAYNGAWVYDRLCFTFSISALLVYVRARSRGGDISLKRGVAILALYVLALGSKEMALAVPVLLIAYECVYAFQAWRQNRNGWLLIALLCVMAAFYAYGKTHGPGALINNPQYRPVLTASTYLRSQARHMGEYFFRDRPLSSEAAAFVLLAMAVTAFAFHTRPLIYALAYLLIGTLPIAFIDRHGGALYIPLFGWCLFAAEGLNALSAAVSRASRTPRVRTALFACLAVALSIFVLRSNLYYQHYELPPMLRDGDMTWRIIQDLNRIHPKIPPNSKVLVARNPFDGYDMLFIVQLWANVKPIDVRLAGKNVAPGVIPPGTTVVLTLDSTGHVAEASPSQ
;
A
#
# COMPACT_ATOMS: atom_id res chain seq x y z
N MET A 1 -45.61 13.31 11.78
CA MET A 1 -44.64 14.35 12.19
C MET A 1 -43.19 13.84 12.13
N GLU A 2 -42.87 12.61 12.52
CA GLU A 2 -41.51 12.04 12.53
C GLU A 2 -40.82 11.93 11.14
N ASN A 3 -41.59 11.60 10.10
CA ASN A 3 -41.10 11.53 8.71
C ASN A 3 -40.75 12.91 8.10
N ALA A 4 -41.44 13.97 8.52
CA ALA A 4 -41.13 15.33 8.06
C ALA A 4 -39.87 15.88 8.74
N ALA A 5 -39.69 15.63 10.04
CA ALA A 5 -38.49 16.00 10.79
C ALA A 5 -37.25 15.23 10.29
N ARG A 6 -37.42 13.98 9.90
CA ARG A 6 -36.36 13.15 9.30
C ARG A 6 -35.94 13.65 7.90
N LYS A 7 -36.90 14.09 7.07
CA LYS A 7 -36.64 14.70 5.75
C LYS A 7 -35.96 16.07 5.89
N SER A 8 -36.34 16.93 6.82
CA SER A 8 -35.72 18.25 7.02
C SER A 8 -34.28 18.14 7.55
N ASN A 9 -33.98 17.17 8.41
CA ASN A 9 -32.62 16.89 8.85
C ASN A 9 -31.74 16.31 7.73
N LEU A 10 -32.29 15.48 6.84
CA LEU A 10 -31.56 14.96 5.68
C LEU A 10 -31.18 16.07 4.69
N SER A 11 -32.07 17.01 4.40
CA SER A 11 -31.80 18.12 3.48
C SER A 11 -30.75 19.10 4.00
N ARG A 12 -30.71 19.38 5.31
CA ARG A 12 -29.66 20.22 5.92
C ARG A 12 -28.27 19.58 5.97
N LEU A 13 -28.21 18.26 6.02
CA LEU A 13 -26.93 17.53 6.06
C LEU A 13 -26.37 17.22 4.67
N LEU A 14 -27.17 17.38 3.60
CA LEU A 14 -26.77 17.09 2.23
C LEU A 14 -25.60 17.98 1.75
N PRO A 15 -25.64 19.32 1.92
CA PRO A 15 -24.56 20.20 1.49
C PRO A 15 -23.22 19.92 2.20
N LEU A 16 -23.26 19.58 3.49
CA LEU A 16 -22.06 19.22 4.26
C LEU A 16 -21.44 17.91 3.76
N ARG A 17 -22.24 16.94 3.35
CA ARG A 17 -21.75 15.69 2.77
C ARG A 17 -21.12 15.91 1.40
N ILE A 18 -21.76 16.71 0.56
CA ILE A 18 -21.23 17.09 -0.75
C ILE A 18 -19.90 17.82 -0.56
N ALA A 19 -19.82 18.79 0.34
CA ALA A 19 -18.59 19.52 0.64
C ALA A 19 -17.47 18.59 1.12
N ALA A 20 -17.75 17.61 1.98
CA ALA A 20 -16.76 16.63 2.45
C ALA A 20 -16.28 15.71 1.31
N VAL A 21 -17.18 15.22 0.46
CA VAL A 21 -16.82 14.42 -0.72
C VAL A 21 -15.96 15.24 -1.68
N LEU A 22 -16.36 16.48 -1.96
CA LEU A 22 -15.61 17.38 -2.83
C LEU A 22 -14.22 17.69 -2.25
N ALA A 23 -14.10 17.94 -0.94
CA ALA A 23 -12.82 18.19 -0.30
C ALA A 23 -11.87 16.98 -0.45
N ILE A 24 -12.38 15.77 -0.22
CA ILE A 24 -11.61 14.53 -0.42
C ILE A 24 -11.22 14.36 -1.89
N ALA A 25 -12.17 14.54 -2.81
CA ALA A 25 -11.91 14.40 -4.23
C ALA A 25 -10.89 15.43 -4.73
N VAL A 26 -11.04 16.69 -4.33
CA VAL A 26 -10.08 17.75 -4.69
C VAL A 26 -8.70 17.44 -4.13
N ASN A 27 -8.57 17.10 -2.83
CA ASN A 27 -7.29 16.73 -2.24
C ASN A 27 -6.66 15.52 -2.97
N PHE A 28 -7.44 14.46 -3.17
CA PHE A 28 -6.98 13.25 -3.84
C PHE A 28 -6.50 13.54 -5.27
N PHE A 29 -7.34 14.14 -6.11
CA PHE A 29 -7.00 14.37 -7.51
C PHE A 29 -5.93 15.44 -7.68
N TRP A 30 -5.87 16.45 -6.81
CA TRP A 30 -4.81 17.47 -6.86
C TRP A 30 -3.41 16.83 -6.76
N PHE A 31 -3.24 15.92 -5.81
CA PHE A 31 -1.94 15.29 -5.57
C PHE A 31 -1.67 14.06 -6.44
N THR A 32 -2.69 13.46 -7.04
CA THR A 32 -2.52 12.26 -7.88
C THR A 32 -2.71 12.53 -9.37
N ALA A 33 -3.12 13.73 -9.80
CA ALA A 33 -3.35 14.03 -11.22
C ALA A 33 -2.11 13.81 -12.10
N GLY A 34 -0.91 14.07 -11.57
CA GLY A 34 0.35 13.84 -12.25
C GLY A 34 0.66 12.37 -12.57
N ILE A 35 -0.09 11.43 -12.02
CA ILE A 35 0.11 9.98 -12.25
C ILE A 35 0.01 9.62 -13.74
N PHE A 36 -0.83 10.32 -14.53
CA PHE A 36 -0.98 10.07 -15.95
C PHE A 36 0.27 10.44 -16.78
N GLY A 37 1.14 11.30 -16.24
CA GLY A 37 2.45 11.60 -16.80
C GLY A 37 3.58 10.74 -16.27
N SER A 38 3.31 9.82 -15.32
CA SER A 38 4.33 8.91 -14.79
C SER A 38 4.49 7.66 -15.66
N HIS A 39 5.73 7.30 -15.91
CA HIS A 39 6.09 6.11 -16.67
C HIS A 39 6.43 4.93 -15.75
N PHE A 40 6.77 3.78 -16.33
CA PHE A 40 7.11 2.58 -15.55
C PHE A 40 8.41 2.78 -14.76
N ALA A 41 8.33 2.66 -13.45
CA ALA A 41 9.53 2.64 -12.61
C ALA A 41 10.32 1.33 -12.81
N PRO A 42 11.64 1.32 -12.55
CA PRO A 42 12.47 0.13 -12.67
C PRO A 42 11.91 -1.09 -11.91
N ASP A 43 11.57 -0.94 -10.65
CA ASP A 43 10.95 -2.01 -9.84
C ASP A 43 9.64 -2.54 -10.46
N GLU A 44 8.91 -1.69 -11.18
CA GLU A 44 7.68 -2.06 -11.86
C GLU A 44 7.96 -2.96 -13.06
N MET A 45 9.01 -2.63 -13.84
CA MET A 45 9.47 -3.46 -14.97
C MET A 45 9.96 -4.83 -14.47
N MET A 46 10.70 -4.87 -13.37
CA MET A 46 11.14 -6.12 -12.75
C MET A 46 9.94 -7.00 -12.34
N ASN A 47 8.96 -6.43 -11.64
CA ASN A 47 7.78 -7.17 -11.19
C ASN A 47 6.92 -7.67 -12.37
N MET A 48 6.80 -6.87 -13.42
CA MET A 48 6.11 -7.22 -14.66
C MET A 48 6.87 -8.33 -15.41
N GLY A 49 8.19 -8.25 -15.48
CA GLY A 49 9.06 -9.25 -16.09
C GLY A 49 8.93 -10.61 -15.40
N TRP A 50 8.96 -10.65 -14.08
CA TRP A 50 8.75 -11.89 -13.31
C TRP A 50 7.36 -12.49 -13.52
N ALA A 51 6.32 -11.66 -13.58
CA ALA A 51 4.96 -12.11 -13.86
C ALA A 51 4.83 -12.67 -15.28
N TRP A 52 5.42 -11.97 -16.26
CA TRP A 52 5.48 -12.40 -17.65
C TRP A 52 6.22 -13.74 -17.79
N GLU A 53 7.39 -13.89 -17.14
CA GLU A 53 8.17 -15.13 -17.18
C GLU A 53 7.43 -16.30 -16.56
N ALA A 54 6.81 -16.12 -15.38
CA ALA A 54 6.07 -17.16 -14.68
C ALA A 54 4.88 -17.69 -15.47
N GLY A 55 4.15 -16.81 -16.14
CA GLY A 55 2.92 -17.14 -16.86
C GLY A 55 1.73 -17.44 -15.93
N ILE A 56 0.52 -17.41 -16.53
CA ILE A 56 -0.74 -17.45 -15.77
C ILE A 56 -0.92 -18.74 -14.94
N ALA A 57 -0.56 -19.91 -15.49
CA ALA A 57 -0.74 -21.18 -14.79
C ALA A 57 0.08 -21.23 -13.48
N LYS A 58 1.34 -20.80 -13.53
CA LYS A 58 2.22 -20.76 -12.34
C LYS A 58 1.74 -19.70 -11.34
N ILE A 59 1.27 -18.55 -11.81
CA ILE A 59 0.71 -17.50 -10.94
C ILE A 59 -0.52 -18.01 -10.18
N LEU A 60 -1.49 -18.64 -10.89
CA LEU A 60 -2.71 -19.15 -10.27
C LEU A 60 -2.42 -20.31 -9.31
N ALA A 61 -1.51 -21.24 -9.68
CA ALA A 61 -1.08 -22.31 -8.78
C ALA A 61 -0.49 -21.76 -7.48
N ASN A 62 0.36 -20.71 -7.56
CA ASN A 62 0.96 -20.09 -6.38
C ASN A 62 -0.01 -19.20 -5.59
N LEU A 63 -1.08 -18.70 -6.20
CA LEU A 63 -2.16 -18.04 -5.49
C LEU A 63 -2.96 -19.03 -4.64
N ALA A 64 -3.23 -20.22 -5.17
CA ALA A 64 -3.87 -21.30 -4.43
C ALA A 64 -2.95 -21.85 -3.32
N GLN A 65 -1.67 -21.99 -3.61
CA GLN A 65 -0.62 -22.43 -2.68
C GLN A 65 0.04 -21.22 -2.01
N PHE A 66 -0.73 -20.40 -1.32
CA PHE A 66 -0.28 -19.12 -0.72
C PHE A 66 0.91 -19.25 0.23
N TYR A 67 1.28 -20.44 0.65
CA TYR A 67 2.41 -20.76 1.53
C TYR A 67 3.75 -21.00 0.81
N THR A 68 3.81 -20.79 -0.50
CA THR A 68 5.05 -20.97 -1.28
C THR A 68 5.98 -19.75 -1.18
N THR A 69 7.22 -19.93 -1.64
CA THR A 69 8.19 -18.83 -1.75
C THR A 69 7.88 -17.88 -2.90
N PHE A 70 6.94 -18.21 -3.80
CA PHE A 70 6.60 -17.35 -4.95
C PHE A 70 6.26 -15.93 -4.53
N TYR A 71 6.85 -14.95 -5.23
CA TYR A 71 6.74 -13.57 -4.86
C TYR A 71 5.39 -12.97 -5.29
N ARG A 72 4.52 -12.73 -4.32
CA ARG A 72 3.30 -11.92 -4.41
C ARG A 72 2.38 -12.26 -5.61
N PRO A 73 1.77 -13.45 -5.65
CA PRO A 73 1.01 -13.94 -6.82
C PRO A 73 -0.18 -13.06 -7.21
N THR A 74 -0.84 -12.35 -6.27
CA THR A 74 -1.94 -11.43 -6.60
C THR A 74 -1.44 -10.22 -7.40
N GLY A 75 -0.30 -9.65 -7.03
CA GLY A 75 0.30 -8.58 -7.80
C GLY A 75 0.90 -9.07 -9.12
N ALA A 76 1.44 -10.30 -9.16
CA ALA A 76 1.87 -10.92 -10.41
C ALA A 76 0.69 -11.10 -11.38
N LEU A 77 -0.49 -11.49 -10.87
CA LEU A 77 -1.71 -11.59 -11.69
C LEU A 77 -2.12 -10.23 -12.27
N TYR A 78 -2.02 -9.16 -11.46
CA TYR A 78 -2.27 -7.79 -11.91
C TYR A 78 -1.35 -7.44 -13.10
N TYR A 79 -0.02 -7.60 -12.94
CA TYR A 79 0.94 -7.27 -14.00
C TYR A 79 0.80 -8.16 -15.24
N TRP A 80 0.63 -9.46 -15.07
CA TRP A 80 0.44 -10.37 -16.18
C TRP A 80 -0.79 -9.99 -17.01
N THR A 81 -1.91 -9.68 -16.34
CA THR A 81 -3.15 -9.30 -17.01
C THR A 81 -2.99 -7.99 -17.79
N LEU A 82 -2.43 -6.97 -17.15
CA LEU A 82 -2.30 -5.66 -17.79
C LEU A 82 -1.26 -5.67 -18.93
N HIS A 83 -0.14 -6.36 -18.74
CA HIS A 83 0.84 -6.52 -19.81
C HIS A 83 0.25 -7.27 -21.02
N ARG A 84 -0.56 -8.31 -20.77
CA ARG A 84 -1.21 -9.06 -21.84
C ARG A 84 -2.23 -8.22 -22.62
N LEU A 85 -2.93 -7.30 -21.95
CA LEU A 85 -3.97 -6.45 -22.56
C LEU A 85 -3.41 -5.19 -23.19
N PHE A 86 -2.40 -4.56 -22.59
CA PHE A 86 -1.96 -3.22 -22.93
C PHE A 86 -0.46 -3.10 -23.25
N GLY A 87 0.28 -4.20 -23.17
CA GLY A 87 1.74 -4.21 -23.38
C GLY A 87 2.46 -3.22 -22.47
N LEU A 88 3.34 -2.43 -23.05
CA LEU A 88 4.13 -1.40 -22.36
C LEU A 88 3.52 0.03 -22.50
N ASN A 89 2.21 0.15 -22.69
CA ASN A 89 1.52 1.44 -22.58
C ASN A 89 1.22 1.75 -21.11
N PRO A 90 1.81 2.78 -20.49
CA PRO A 90 1.63 3.05 -19.07
C PRO A 90 0.23 3.56 -18.70
N VAL A 91 -0.47 4.25 -19.62
CA VAL A 91 -1.73 4.95 -19.31
C VAL A 91 -2.81 4.06 -18.71
N PRO A 92 -3.15 2.87 -19.27
CA PRO A 92 -4.15 1.99 -18.69
C PRO A 92 -3.78 1.50 -17.27
N TYR A 93 -2.48 1.27 -17.00
CA TYR A 93 -2.01 0.90 -15.66
C TYR A 93 -2.29 2.05 -14.67
N ARG A 94 -2.01 3.29 -15.05
CA ARG A 94 -2.25 4.48 -14.21
C ARG A 94 -3.72 4.72 -13.93
N VAL A 95 -4.59 4.46 -14.90
CA VAL A 95 -6.06 4.52 -14.71
C VAL A 95 -6.51 3.51 -13.65
N ILE A 96 -6.03 2.27 -13.75
CA ILE A 96 -6.39 1.22 -12.79
C ILE A 96 -5.79 1.50 -11.42
N ASP A 97 -4.53 1.96 -11.36
CA ASP A 97 -3.86 2.35 -10.13
C ASP A 97 -4.64 3.45 -9.39
N LEU A 98 -5.08 4.48 -10.12
CA LEU A 98 -5.87 5.57 -9.56
C LEU A 98 -7.25 5.08 -9.06
N ALA A 99 -7.89 4.19 -9.83
CA ALA A 99 -9.16 3.58 -9.41
C ALA A 99 -9.03 2.76 -8.12
N VAL A 100 -7.96 1.97 -7.98
CA VAL A 100 -7.67 1.20 -6.76
C VAL A 100 -7.39 2.14 -5.58
N LEU A 101 -6.62 3.21 -5.77
CA LEU A 101 -6.36 4.22 -4.74
C LEU A 101 -7.66 4.88 -4.27
N ALA A 102 -8.52 5.34 -5.20
CA ALA A 102 -9.80 5.94 -4.88
C ALA A 102 -10.73 4.96 -4.13
N PHE A 103 -10.74 3.70 -4.55
CA PHE A 103 -11.47 2.64 -3.86
C PHE A 103 -10.95 2.40 -2.44
N ASN A 104 -9.64 2.49 -2.23
CA ASN A 104 -9.02 2.37 -0.90
C ASN A 104 -9.42 3.54 0.02
N VAL A 105 -9.52 4.77 -0.50
CA VAL A 105 -10.05 5.92 0.26
C VAL A 105 -11.50 5.67 0.67
N TRP A 106 -12.32 5.13 -0.22
CA TRP A 106 -13.69 4.74 0.09
C TRP A 106 -13.76 3.63 1.16
N LEU A 107 -12.90 2.60 1.07
CA LEU A 107 -12.79 1.55 2.09
C LEU A 107 -12.39 2.12 3.45
N ALA A 108 -11.43 3.02 3.49
CA ALA A 108 -10.99 3.71 4.71
C ALA A 108 -12.18 4.49 5.34
N TYR A 109 -12.93 5.26 4.54
CA TYR A 109 -14.15 5.92 4.99
C TYR A 109 -15.16 4.92 5.59
N ARG A 110 -15.41 3.80 4.88
CA ARG A 110 -16.40 2.80 5.31
C ARG A 110 -16.00 2.12 6.61
N LEU A 111 -14.73 1.77 6.77
CA LEU A 111 -14.23 1.15 7.99
C LEU A 111 -14.26 2.15 9.15
N ALA A 112 -13.75 3.37 8.97
CA ALA A 112 -13.80 4.43 9.97
C ALA A 112 -15.25 4.73 10.42
N SER A 113 -16.20 4.77 9.47
CA SER A 113 -17.62 5.01 9.76
C SER A 113 -18.26 3.92 10.64
N VAL A 114 -17.89 2.65 10.44
CA VAL A 114 -18.39 1.54 11.25
C VAL A 114 -17.75 1.52 12.63
N LEU A 115 -16.44 1.78 12.70
CA LEU A 115 -15.67 1.77 13.95
C LEU A 115 -16.06 2.95 14.87
N SER A 116 -16.06 4.17 14.33
CA SER A 116 -16.34 5.38 15.14
C SER A 116 -17.81 5.66 15.35
N ARG A 117 -18.69 5.09 14.51
CA ARG A 117 -20.12 5.45 14.45
C ARG A 117 -20.38 6.95 14.25
N SER A 118 -19.35 7.69 13.83
CA SER A 118 -19.38 9.13 13.58
C SER A 118 -19.02 9.41 12.12
N ARG A 119 -19.92 10.08 11.40
CA ARG A 119 -19.67 10.47 10.01
C ARG A 119 -18.55 11.51 9.92
N SER A 120 -18.51 12.46 10.85
CA SER A 120 -17.49 13.51 10.86
C SER A 120 -16.09 12.93 11.04
N VAL A 121 -15.93 11.98 11.97
CA VAL A 121 -14.67 11.23 12.14
C VAL A 121 -14.31 10.46 10.88
N ALA A 122 -15.29 9.76 10.28
CA ALA A 122 -15.04 8.99 9.07
C ALA A 122 -14.62 9.86 7.87
N TRP A 123 -15.23 11.04 7.69
CA TRP A 123 -14.87 11.99 6.65
C TRP A 123 -13.47 12.56 6.88
N LEU A 124 -13.14 12.95 8.12
CA LEU A 124 -11.79 13.45 8.42
C LEU A 124 -10.73 12.36 8.24
N ALA A 125 -10.97 11.15 8.74
CA ALA A 125 -10.05 10.03 8.56
C ALA A 125 -9.83 9.70 7.06
N ALA A 126 -10.90 9.72 6.25
CA ALA A 126 -10.79 9.51 4.81
C ALA A 126 -10.06 10.66 4.09
N PHE A 127 -10.25 11.91 4.52
CA PHE A 127 -9.52 13.05 4.00
C PHE A 127 -8.02 12.93 4.29
N LEU A 128 -7.65 12.62 5.52
CA LEU A 128 -6.25 12.41 5.91
C LEU A 128 -5.61 11.23 5.17
N PHE A 129 -6.39 10.16 4.94
CA PHE A 129 -5.94 8.98 4.20
C PHE A 129 -5.93 9.19 2.68
N SER A 130 -6.65 10.18 2.15
CA SER A 130 -6.77 10.36 0.70
C SER A 130 -5.45 10.72 0.03
N TYR A 131 -4.57 11.43 0.74
CA TYR A 131 -3.19 11.66 0.33
C TYR A 131 -2.29 12.03 1.50
N HIS A 132 -1.06 11.47 1.48
CA HIS A 132 0.00 11.74 2.44
C HIS A 132 1.35 11.62 1.73
N GLU A 133 2.04 12.74 1.51
CA GLU A 133 3.21 12.80 0.60
C GLU A 133 4.29 11.77 0.94
N LYS A 134 4.73 11.68 2.19
CA LYS A 134 5.80 10.74 2.58
C LYS A 134 5.46 9.26 2.38
N ILE A 135 4.19 8.91 2.27
CA ILE A 135 3.71 7.52 2.21
C ILE A 135 2.99 7.24 0.89
N MET A 136 2.03 8.10 0.53
CA MET A 136 1.15 7.89 -0.61
C MET A 136 1.82 8.18 -1.95
N ILE A 137 2.86 9.01 -1.99
CA ILE A 137 3.61 9.29 -3.23
C ILE A 137 4.13 7.99 -3.86
N TRP A 138 4.68 7.09 -3.04
CA TRP A 138 5.12 5.77 -3.48
C TRP A 138 3.97 4.96 -4.06
N ALA A 139 2.84 4.94 -3.36
CA ALA A 139 1.66 4.20 -3.81
C ALA A 139 0.97 4.86 -5.02
N ALA A 140 1.15 6.15 -5.26
CA ALA A 140 0.53 6.86 -6.38
C ALA A 140 1.40 6.82 -7.65
N TYR A 141 2.68 7.19 -7.53
CA TYR A 141 3.53 7.45 -8.70
C TYR A 141 4.48 6.30 -9.05
N ASN A 142 4.65 5.32 -8.17
CA ASN A 142 5.44 4.12 -8.46
C ASN A 142 4.51 2.89 -8.49
N GLY A 143 4.29 2.34 -9.67
CA GLY A 143 3.42 1.17 -9.86
C GLY A 143 3.87 -0.06 -9.10
N ALA A 144 5.17 -0.20 -8.77
CA ALA A 144 5.69 -1.31 -7.95
C ALA A 144 5.03 -1.41 -6.57
N TRP A 145 4.39 -0.35 -6.08
CA TRP A 145 3.62 -0.33 -4.84
C TRP A 145 2.17 -0.84 -5.00
N VAL A 146 1.82 -1.40 -6.15
CA VAL A 146 0.52 -2.08 -6.35
C VAL A 146 0.27 -3.16 -5.30
N TYR A 147 1.31 -3.81 -4.82
CA TYR A 147 1.22 -4.82 -3.77
C TYR A 147 0.64 -4.27 -2.46
N ASP A 148 1.04 -3.06 -2.07
CA ASP A 148 0.52 -2.37 -0.89
C ASP A 148 -0.94 -1.96 -1.07
N ARG A 149 -1.26 -1.41 -2.25
CA ARG A 149 -2.62 -1.01 -2.61
C ARG A 149 -3.59 -2.18 -2.60
N LEU A 150 -3.23 -3.29 -3.26
CA LEU A 150 -4.05 -4.51 -3.29
C LEU A 150 -4.15 -5.17 -1.91
N CYS A 151 -3.04 -5.21 -1.15
CA CYS A 151 -3.04 -5.72 0.21
C CYS A 151 -3.99 -4.93 1.11
N PHE A 152 -3.97 -3.60 1.04
CA PHE A 152 -4.95 -2.75 1.74
C PHE A 152 -6.38 -3.05 1.29
N THR A 153 -6.62 -3.07 -0.03
CA THR A 153 -7.94 -3.35 -0.61
C THR A 153 -8.54 -4.62 -0.03
N PHE A 154 -7.81 -5.72 -0.07
CA PHE A 154 -8.33 -7.01 0.35
C PHE A 154 -8.37 -7.16 1.88
N SER A 155 -7.36 -6.67 2.59
CA SER A 155 -7.32 -6.68 4.06
C SER A 155 -8.45 -5.86 4.66
N ILE A 156 -8.64 -4.62 4.18
CA ILE A 156 -9.71 -3.75 4.71
C ILE A 156 -11.10 -4.26 4.30
N SER A 157 -11.23 -4.85 3.12
CA SER A 157 -12.49 -5.51 2.72
C SER A 157 -12.83 -6.67 3.65
N ALA A 158 -11.85 -7.53 3.98
CA ALA A 158 -12.03 -8.64 4.93
C ALA A 158 -12.43 -8.13 6.33
N LEU A 159 -11.68 -7.13 6.86
CA LEU A 159 -11.99 -6.47 8.12
C LEU A 159 -13.40 -5.87 8.10
N LEU A 160 -13.77 -5.18 7.03
CA LEU A 160 -15.07 -4.52 6.91
C LEU A 160 -16.24 -5.51 6.88
N VAL A 161 -16.09 -6.65 6.18
CA VAL A 161 -17.10 -7.73 6.19
C VAL A 161 -17.27 -8.29 7.59
N TYR A 162 -16.17 -8.57 8.30
CA TYR A 162 -16.19 -9.07 9.67
C TYR A 162 -16.82 -8.06 10.64
N VAL A 163 -16.27 -6.84 10.69
CA VAL A 163 -16.71 -5.79 11.62
C VAL A 163 -18.19 -5.45 11.44
N ARG A 164 -18.69 -5.40 10.20
CA ARG A 164 -20.12 -5.17 9.92
C ARG A 164 -21.02 -6.29 10.40
N ALA A 165 -20.57 -7.53 10.28
CA ALA A 165 -21.34 -8.66 10.79
C ALA A 165 -21.45 -8.58 12.31
N ARG A 166 -20.31 -8.35 12.99
CA ARG A 166 -20.24 -8.26 14.45
C ARG A 166 -20.92 -7.02 15.02
N SER A 167 -20.82 -5.85 14.37
CA SER A 167 -21.46 -4.62 14.82
C SER A 167 -23.00 -4.69 14.83
N ARG A 168 -23.58 -5.66 14.13
CA ARG A 168 -25.02 -5.96 14.12
C ARG A 168 -25.42 -7.01 15.15
N GLY A 169 -24.51 -7.42 16.04
CA GLY A 169 -24.76 -8.42 17.08
C GLY A 169 -24.82 -9.87 16.58
N GLY A 170 -24.53 -10.12 15.29
CA GLY A 170 -24.61 -11.44 14.68
C GLY A 170 -23.30 -12.23 14.73
N ASP A 171 -23.42 -13.56 14.65
CA ASP A 171 -22.31 -14.46 14.38
C ASP A 171 -21.91 -14.42 12.90
N ILE A 172 -20.72 -14.94 12.57
CA ILE A 172 -20.21 -14.96 11.20
C ILE A 172 -20.88 -16.12 10.44
N SER A 173 -21.69 -15.78 9.44
CA SER A 173 -22.29 -16.81 8.56
C SER A 173 -21.23 -17.43 7.67
N LEU A 174 -21.45 -18.69 7.22
CA LEU A 174 -20.56 -19.42 6.34
C LEU A 174 -20.18 -18.61 5.08
N LYS A 175 -21.16 -17.97 4.42
CA LYS A 175 -20.92 -17.13 3.24
C LYS A 175 -19.94 -15.99 3.51
N ARG A 176 -20.07 -15.33 4.67
CA ARG A 176 -19.14 -14.25 5.08
C ARG A 176 -17.78 -14.82 5.45
N GLY A 177 -17.73 -15.96 6.12
CA GLY A 177 -16.49 -16.66 6.43
C GLY A 177 -15.69 -16.99 5.16
N VAL A 178 -16.33 -17.61 4.15
CA VAL A 178 -15.72 -17.91 2.86
C VAL A 178 -15.24 -16.63 2.16
N ALA A 179 -16.05 -15.57 2.15
CA ALA A 179 -15.63 -14.30 1.55
C ALA A 179 -14.40 -13.70 2.26
N ILE A 180 -14.34 -13.74 3.60
CA ILE A 180 -13.19 -13.26 4.37
C ILE A 180 -11.94 -14.11 4.06
N LEU A 181 -12.08 -15.43 4.00
CA LEU A 181 -10.97 -16.33 3.64
C LEU A 181 -10.42 -16.03 2.24
N ALA A 182 -11.30 -15.88 1.24
CA ALA A 182 -10.90 -15.54 -0.12
C ALA A 182 -10.19 -14.18 -0.19
N LEU A 183 -10.73 -13.15 0.47
CA LEU A 183 -10.10 -11.84 0.57
C LEU A 183 -8.74 -11.91 1.29
N TYR A 184 -8.62 -12.75 2.30
CA TYR A 184 -7.37 -12.92 3.03
C TYR A 184 -6.29 -13.61 2.20
N VAL A 185 -6.64 -14.64 1.40
CA VAL A 185 -5.72 -15.27 0.45
C VAL A 185 -5.21 -14.23 -0.56
N LEU A 186 -6.10 -13.40 -1.12
CA LEU A 186 -5.71 -12.33 -2.03
C LEU A 186 -4.82 -11.27 -1.34
N ALA A 187 -5.09 -10.97 -0.07
CA ALA A 187 -4.26 -10.05 0.72
C ALA A 187 -2.86 -10.63 0.97
N LEU A 188 -2.75 -11.89 1.41
CA LEU A 188 -1.48 -12.61 1.58
C LEU A 188 -0.71 -12.72 0.25
N GLY A 189 -1.41 -13.03 -0.84
CA GLY A 189 -0.82 -13.04 -2.19
C GLY A 189 -0.41 -11.67 -2.70
N SER A 190 -0.84 -10.59 -2.04
CA SER A 190 -0.42 -9.21 -2.36
C SER A 190 0.83 -8.79 -1.59
N LYS A 191 0.82 -8.89 -0.25
CA LYS A 191 1.96 -8.46 0.58
C LYS A 191 1.91 -9.06 1.99
N GLU A 192 3.10 -9.18 2.59
CA GLU A 192 3.32 -9.72 3.94
C GLU A 192 2.58 -8.93 5.04
N MET A 193 2.22 -7.68 4.76
CA MET A 193 1.45 -6.83 5.67
C MET A 193 0.07 -7.43 6.04
N ALA A 194 -0.48 -8.32 5.21
CA ALA A 194 -1.71 -9.04 5.49
C ALA A 194 -1.63 -9.94 6.74
N LEU A 195 -0.42 -10.31 7.20
CA LEU A 195 -0.22 -11.04 8.45
C LEU A 195 -0.82 -10.34 9.67
N ALA A 196 -1.00 -9.02 9.60
CA ALA A 196 -1.63 -8.23 10.66
C ALA A 196 -3.15 -8.50 10.80
N VAL A 197 -3.84 -8.98 9.75
CA VAL A 197 -5.31 -9.07 9.71
C VAL A 197 -5.90 -9.93 10.82
N PRO A 198 -5.43 -11.17 11.10
CA PRO A 198 -5.99 -11.97 12.19
C PRO A 198 -5.85 -11.29 13.56
N VAL A 199 -4.70 -10.65 13.81
CA VAL A 199 -4.43 -9.94 15.06
C VAL A 199 -5.31 -8.68 15.18
N LEU A 200 -5.58 -7.98 14.08
CA LEU A 200 -6.52 -6.86 14.04
C LEU A 200 -7.97 -7.30 14.33
N LEU A 201 -8.37 -8.50 13.90
CA LEU A 201 -9.67 -9.07 14.25
C LEU A 201 -9.75 -9.43 15.74
N ILE A 202 -8.70 -10.00 16.32
CA ILE A 202 -8.60 -10.25 17.77
C ILE A 202 -8.72 -8.91 18.52
N ALA A 203 -7.97 -7.89 18.11
CA ALA A 203 -8.06 -6.56 18.72
C ALA A 203 -9.47 -5.97 18.62
N TYR A 204 -10.17 -6.18 17.50
CA TYR A 204 -11.56 -5.77 17.35
C TYR A 204 -12.48 -6.48 18.36
N GLU A 205 -12.38 -7.79 18.51
CA GLU A 205 -13.18 -8.55 19.50
C GLU A 205 -12.89 -8.06 20.93
N CYS A 206 -11.61 -7.84 21.26
CA CYS A 206 -11.23 -7.34 22.59
C CYS A 206 -11.78 -5.95 22.88
N VAL A 207 -11.78 -5.03 21.89
CA VAL A 207 -12.17 -3.64 22.11
C VAL A 207 -13.67 -3.44 21.99
N TYR A 208 -14.32 -4.09 21.02
CA TYR A 208 -15.73 -3.81 20.69
C TYR A 208 -16.71 -4.88 21.16
N ALA A 209 -16.30 -6.13 21.22
CA ALA A 209 -17.20 -7.27 21.39
C ALA A 209 -16.83 -8.19 22.56
N PHE A 210 -16.00 -7.73 23.49
CA PHE A 210 -15.50 -8.53 24.63
C PHE A 210 -16.60 -9.23 25.43
N GLN A 211 -17.72 -8.54 25.69
CA GLN A 211 -18.85 -9.11 26.42
C GLN A 211 -19.60 -10.20 25.63
N ALA A 212 -19.58 -10.10 24.29
CA ALA A 212 -20.22 -11.06 23.38
C ALA A 212 -19.24 -12.14 22.84
N TRP A 213 -18.06 -12.20 23.38
CA TRP A 213 -16.99 -13.14 22.99
C TRP A 213 -17.50 -14.60 22.92
N ARG A 214 -18.16 -15.10 24.00
CA ARG A 214 -18.65 -16.48 24.06
C ARG A 214 -19.72 -16.83 23.02
N GLN A 215 -20.41 -15.83 22.49
CA GLN A 215 -21.49 -15.98 21.49
C GLN A 215 -20.96 -16.00 20.05
N ASN A 216 -19.66 -15.73 19.82
CA ASN A 216 -19.05 -15.66 18.51
C ASN A 216 -18.20 -16.91 18.17
N ARG A 217 -18.77 -18.10 18.30
CA ARG A 217 -18.03 -19.34 18.06
C ARG A 217 -17.45 -19.42 16.63
N ASN A 218 -18.27 -19.12 15.64
CA ASN A 218 -17.83 -19.18 14.22
C ASN A 218 -16.81 -18.09 13.89
N GLY A 219 -16.91 -16.92 14.53
CA GLY A 219 -15.92 -15.84 14.38
C GLY A 219 -14.56 -16.23 14.95
N TRP A 220 -14.51 -16.89 16.13
CA TRP A 220 -13.27 -17.36 16.70
C TRP A 220 -12.66 -18.52 15.90
N LEU A 221 -13.49 -19.44 15.40
CA LEU A 221 -13.02 -20.48 14.51
C LEU A 221 -12.42 -19.91 13.22
N LEU A 222 -13.06 -18.89 12.65
CA LEU A 222 -12.53 -18.16 11.49
C LEU A 222 -11.20 -17.48 11.82
N ILE A 223 -11.10 -16.74 12.93
CA ILE A 223 -9.85 -16.09 13.35
C ILE A 223 -8.75 -17.13 13.54
N ALA A 224 -9.03 -18.25 14.21
CA ALA A 224 -8.07 -19.33 14.39
C ALA A 224 -7.57 -19.87 13.02
N LEU A 225 -8.47 -20.08 12.06
CA LEU A 225 -8.11 -20.50 10.72
C LEU A 225 -7.23 -19.45 10.00
N LEU A 226 -7.55 -18.16 10.12
CA LEU A 226 -6.73 -17.10 9.56
C LEU A 226 -5.33 -17.05 10.23
N CYS A 227 -5.23 -17.29 11.54
CA CYS A 227 -3.94 -17.41 12.23
C CYS A 227 -3.12 -18.59 11.72
N VAL A 228 -3.75 -19.75 11.52
CA VAL A 228 -3.10 -20.94 10.94
C VAL A 228 -2.60 -20.63 9.52
N MET A 229 -3.41 -19.99 8.68
CA MET A 229 -3.00 -19.56 7.34
C MET A 229 -1.83 -18.56 7.39
N ALA A 230 -1.86 -17.61 8.33
CA ALA A 230 -0.75 -16.67 8.55
C ALA A 230 0.55 -17.39 8.91
N ALA A 231 0.47 -18.39 9.80
CA ALA A 231 1.63 -19.18 10.21
C ALA A 231 2.21 -19.99 9.03
N PHE A 232 1.36 -20.65 8.23
CA PHE A 232 1.81 -21.35 7.01
C PHE A 232 2.44 -20.40 6.00
N TYR A 233 1.82 -19.23 5.79
CA TYR A 233 2.39 -18.20 4.91
C TYR A 233 3.77 -17.74 5.41
N ALA A 234 3.89 -17.39 6.69
CA ALA A 234 5.15 -16.95 7.28
C ALA A 234 6.21 -18.05 7.18
N TYR A 235 5.84 -19.32 7.44
CA TYR A 235 6.73 -20.45 7.27
C TYR A 235 7.26 -20.55 5.83
N GLY A 236 6.39 -20.50 4.83
CA GLY A 236 6.77 -20.56 3.41
C GLY A 236 7.68 -19.39 2.99
N LYS A 237 7.52 -18.19 3.59
CA LYS A 237 8.35 -17.01 3.28
C LYS A 237 9.70 -17.03 4.02
N THR A 238 9.85 -17.84 5.05
CA THR A 238 11.08 -17.90 5.86
C THR A 238 11.91 -19.17 5.62
N HIS A 239 11.37 -20.18 4.91
CA HIS A 239 12.05 -21.45 4.70
C HIS A 239 12.21 -21.77 3.21
N GLY A 240 13.34 -22.40 2.87
CA GLY A 240 13.67 -22.84 1.52
C GLY A 240 14.62 -21.91 0.76
N PRO A 241 15.13 -22.34 -0.41
CA PRO A 241 16.15 -21.61 -1.16
C PRO A 241 15.70 -20.22 -1.66
N GLY A 242 14.42 -20.11 -2.02
CA GLY A 242 13.81 -18.84 -2.47
C GLY A 242 13.16 -18.04 -1.35
N ALA A 243 13.44 -18.33 -0.08
CA ALA A 243 12.81 -17.67 1.04
C ALA A 243 13.20 -16.18 1.10
N LEU A 244 12.23 -15.34 1.45
CA LEU A 244 12.39 -13.89 1.52
C LEU A 244 13.49 -13.47 2.54
N ILE A 245 13.62 -14.24 3.64
CA ILE A 245 14.62 -14.01 4.68
C ILE A 245 16.07 -14.20 4.19
N ASN A 246 16.27 -14.88 3.06
CA ASN A 246 17.60 -15.03 2.45
C ASN A 246 18.11 -13.73 1.84
N ASN A 247 17.23 -12.78 1.54
CA ASN A 247 17.62 -11.44 1.16
C ASN A 247 17.89 -10.62 2.42
N PRO A 248 19.13 -10.08 2.60
CA PRO A 248 19.50 -9.31 3.80
C PRO A 248 18.54 -8.17 4.14
N GLN A 249 17.93 -7.55 3.15
CA GLN A 249 16.98 -6.45 3.33
C GLN A 249 15.64 -6.87 3.98
N TYR A 250 15.33 -8.17 3.99
CA TYR A 250 14.10 -8.73 4.58
C TYR A 250 14.39 -9.59 5.80
N ARG A 251 15.63 -9.64 6.27
CA ARG A 251 16.01 -10.43 7.44
C ARG A 251 15.59 -9.69 8.72
N PRO A 252 14.67 -10.25 9.53
CA PRO A 252 14.19 -9.57 10.72
C PRO A 252 15.25 -9.61 11.84
N VAL A 253 15.40 -8.48 12.52
CA VAL A 253 16.22 -8.35 13.74
C VAL A 253 15.28 -8.14 14.93
N LEU A 254 14.96 -9.23 15.64
CA LEU A 254 13.95 -9.25 16.70
C LEU A 254 14.50 -8.71 18.02
N THR A 255 14.79 -7.40 18.07
CA THR A 255 15.22 -6.69 19.28
C THR A 255 14.31 -5.50 19.59
N ALA A 256 14.20 -5.15 20.86
CA ALA A 256 13.45 -3.96 21.31
C ALA A 256 14.01 -2.67 20.69
N SER A 257 15.34 -2.59 20.55
CA SER A 257 16.01 -1.43 19.93
C SER A 257 15.64 -1.29 18.44
N THR A 258 15.60 -2.39 17.68
CA THR A 258 15.16 -2.37 16.28
C THR A 258 13.71 -1.93 16.17
N TYR A 259 12.83 -2.48 17.02
CA TYR A 259 11.43 -2.07 17.06
C TYR A 259 11.29 -0.57 17.33
N LEU A 260 11.92 -0.05 18.40
CA LEU A 260 11.84 1.38 18.75
C LEU A 260 12.42 2.28 17.67
N ARG A 261 13.53 1.90 17.05
CA ARG A 261 14.13 2.65 15.92
C ARG A 261 13.18 2.69 14.71
N SER A 262 12.55 1.57 14.40
CA SER A 262 11.57 1.49 13.33
C SER A 262 10.35 2.39 13.64
N GLN A 263 9.81 2.32 14.86
CA GLN A 263 8.71 3.20 15.27
C GLN A 263 9.13 4.68 15.25
N ALA A 264 10.36 5.00 15.62
CA ALA A 264 10.89 6.36 15.55
C ALA A 264 10.88 6.93 14.11
N ARG A 265 11.23 6.08 13.14
CA ARG A 265 11.14 6.42 11.72
C ARG A 265 9.69 6.55 11.26
N HIS A 266 8.84 5.57 11.56
CA HIS A 266 7.43 5.58 11.21
C HIS A 266 6.70 6.83 11.75
N MET A 267 6.92 7.17 13.03
CA MET A 267 6.35 8.39 13.61
C MET A 267 6.87 9.65 12.92
N GLY A 268 8.17 9.69 12.58
CA GLY A 268 8.73 10.78 11.79
C GLY A 268 7.95 10.98 10.48
N GLU A 269 7.71 9.92 9.74
CA GLU A 269 6.99 9.99 8.45
C GLU A 269 5.52 10.38 8.60
N TYR A 270 4.80 9.87 9.62
CA TYR A 270 3.41 10.30 9.87
C TYR A 270 3.29 11.80 10.18
N PHE A 271 4.35 12.41 10.72
CA PHE A 271 4.42 13.85 10.99
C PHE A 271 5.22 14.63 9.94
N PHE A 272 5.39 14.08 8.75
CA PHE A 272 6.08 14.74 7.61
C PHE A 272 7.51 15.15 7.89
N ARG A 273 8.27 14.40 8.69
CA ARG A 273 9.68 14.71 8.97
C ARG A 273 10.61 13.97 8.02
N ASP A 274 11.69 14.63 7.61
CA ASP A 274 12.75 14.01 6.78
C ASP A 274 13.67 13.11 7.61
N ARG A 275 13.78 13.39 8.89
CA ARG A 275 14.63 12.63 9.81
C ARG A 275 13.77 11.84 10.78
N PRO A 276 14.16 10.61 11.11
CA PRO A 276 13.52 9.87 12.19
C PRO A 276 13.47 10.67 13.48
N LEU A 277 12.49 10.43 14.31
CA LEU A 277 12.52 10.87 15.71
C LEU A 277 13.67 10.15 16.45
N SER A 278 14.10 10.67 17.60
CA SER A 278 14.88 9.83 18.50
C SER A 278 14.00 8.72 19.08
N SER A 279 14.60 7.61 19.50
CA SER A 279 13.86 6.48 20.09
C SER A 279 13.05 6.91 21.31
N GLU A 280 13.60 7.83 22.12
CA GLU A 280 12.96 8.41 23.30
C GLU A 280 11.75 9.25 22.92
N ALA A 281 11.89 10.10 21.90
CA ALA A 281 10.80 10.94 21.39
C ALA A 281 9.68 10.06 20.81
N ALA A 282 10.02 8.99 20.09
CA ALA A 282 9.03 8.05 19.58
C ALA A 282 8.32 7.29 20.70
N ALA A 283 9.05 6.84 21.72
CA ALA A 283 8.48 6.21 22.90
C ALA A 283 7.54 7.18 23.65
N PHE A 284 7.93 8.45 23.78
CA PHE A 284 7.09 9.49 24.37
C PHE A 284 5.81 9.71 23.57
N VAL A 285 5.89 9.81 22.23
CA VAL A 285 4.73 9.98 21.36
C VAL A 285 3.79 8.77 21.49
N LEU A 286 4.31 7.55 21.45
CA LEU A 286 3.50 6.33 21.62
C LEU A 286 2.84 6.28 23.00
N LEU A 287 3.57 6.65 24.04
CA LEU A 287 3.03 6.74 25.40
C LEU A 287 1.93 7.81 25.48
N ALA A 288 2.14 8.99 24.90
CA ALA A 288 1.14 10.03 24.85
C ALA A 288 -0.12 9.59 24.08
N MET A 289 0.04 8.88 22.97
CA MET A 289 -1.09 8.27 22.25
C MET A 289 -1.82 7.23 23.11
N ALA A 290 -1.09 6.38 23.83
CA ALA A 290 -1.68 5.38 24.74
C ALA A 290 -2.43 6.07 25.87
N VAL A 291 -1.82 7.04 26.54
CA VAL A 291 -2.46 7.83 27.61
C VAL A 291 -3.72 8.49 27.08
N THR A 292 -3.66 9.11 25.89
CA THR A 292 -4.83 9.75 25.25
C THR A 292 -5.94 8.72 24.99
N ALA A 293 -5.59 7.55 24.42
CA ALA A 293 -6.57 6.50 24.12
C ALA A 293 -7.28 5.98 25.38
N PHE A 294 -6.53 5.78 26.45
CA PHE A 294 -7.08 5.28 27.72
C PHE A 294 -7.78 6.40 28.54
N ALA A 295 -7.29 7.63 28.52
CA ALA A 295 -7.93 8.76 29.21
C ALA A 295 -9.31 9.09 28.65
N PHE A 296 -9.46 9.07 27.32
CA PHE A 296 -10.76 9.31 26.69
C PHE A 296 -11.68 8.07 26.66
N HIS A 297 -11.15 6.87 26.86
CA HIS A 297 -11.90 5.59 26.92
C HIS A 297 -12.81 5.36 25.71
N THR A 298 -12.49 5.92 24.53
CA THR A 298 -13.28 5.66 23.32
C THR A 298 -12.78 4.42 22.61
N ARG A 299 -13.67 3.46 22.34
CA ARG A 299 -13.34 2.23 21.60
C ARG A 299 -12.64 2.49 20.28
N PRO A 300 -13.08 3.46 19.44
CA PRO A 300 -12.40 3.76 18.18
C PRO A 300 -10.95 4.23 18.37
N LEU A 301 -10.66 5.00 19.41
CA LEU A 301 -9.31 5.51 19.68
C LEU A 301 -8.36 4.39 20.11
N ILE A 302 -8.84 3.52 21.03
CA ILE A 302 -8.08 2.34 21.47
C ILE A 302 -7.82 1.40 20.29
N TYR A 303 -8.83 1.16 19.44
CA TYR A 303 -8.65 0.31 18.27
C TYR A 303 -7.73 0.94 17.23
N ALA A 304 -7.79 2.26 17.01
CA ALA A 304 -6.91 2.96 16.08
C ALA A 304 -5.44 2.86 16.51
N LEU A 305 -5.16 2.99 17.81
CA LEU A 305 -3.82 2.77 18.38
C LEU A 305 -3.38 1.31 18.18
N ALA A 306 -4.24 0.35 18.50
CA ALA A 306 -3.97 -1.07 18.27
C ALA A 306 -3.71 -1.36 16.79
N TYR A 307 -4.52 -0.77 15.89
CA TYR A 307 -4.35 -0.91 14.44
C TYR A 307 -2.99 -0.37 13.98
N LEU A 308 -2.57 0.79 14.48
CA LEU A 308 -1.28 1.39 14.17
C LEU A 308 -0.12 0.48 14.59
N LEU A 309 -0.14 0.00 15.83
CA LEU A 309 0.92 -0.86 16.38
C LEU A 309 0.95 -2.24 15.71
N ILE A 310 -0.19 -2.90 15.55
CA ILE A 310 -0.31 -4.21 14.91
C ILE A 310 0.00 -4.12 13.42
N GLY A 311 -0.51 -3.09 12.74
CA GLY A 311 -0.29 -2.87 11.32
C GLY A 311 1.18 -2.67 10.95
N THR A 312 2.02 -2.15 11.86
CA THR A 312 3.46 -1.99 11.63
C THR A 312 4.28 -3.24 11.97
N LEU A 313 3.75 -4.21 12.71
CA LEU A 313 4.51 -5.40 13.15
C LEU A 313 5.25 -6.15 12.02
N PRO A 314 4.63 -6.40 10.84
CA PRO A 314 5.32 -7.13 9.79
C PRO A 314 6.58 -6.45 9.26
N ILE A 315 6.72 -5.13 9.44
CA ILE A 315 7.85 -4.33 8.96
C ILE A 315 8.72 -3.76 10.09
N ALA A 316 8.25 -3.82 11.33
CA ALA A 316 8.92 -3.19 12.47
C ALA A 316 10.31 -3.77 12.78
N PHE A 317 10.59 -4.99 12.33
CA PHE A 317 11.85 -5.69 12.58
C PHE A 317 12.76 -5.80 11.35
N ILE A 318 12.37 -5.20 10.20
CA ILE A 318 13.12 -5.22 8.94
C ILE A 318 13.44 -3.83 8.41
N ASP A 319 13.27 -2.80 9.23
CA ASP A 319 13.58 -1.39 8.94
C ASP A 319 12.97 -0.87 7.60
N ARG A 320 11.73 -1.29 7.29
CA ARG A 320 10.97 -0.79 6.14
C ARG A 320 10.13 0.43 6.53
N HIS A 321 10.04 1.39 5.61
CA HIS A 321 9.39 2.69 5.81
C HIS A 321 8.78 3.21 4.48
N GLY A 322 8.39 4.48 4.43
CA GLY A 322 7.79 5.12 3.25
C GLY A 322 6.48 4.45 2.86
N GLY A 323 6.34 4.06 1.60
CA GLY A 323 5.13 3.40 1.10
C GLY A 323 4.73 2.13 1.85
N ALA A 324 5.64 1.45 2.57
CA ALA A 324 5.30 0.31 3.41
C ALA A 324 4.35 0.67 4.56
N LEU A 325 4.26 1.95 4.91
CA LEU A 325 3.31 2.48 5.91
C LEU A 325 1.90 2.71 5.36
N TYR A 326 1.63 2.42 4.09
CA TYR A 326 0.32 2.63 3.47
C TYR A 326 -0.83 1.98 4.26
N ILE A 327 -0.63 0.75 4.73
CA ILE A 327 -1.65 0.04 5.51
C ILE A 327 -1.77 0.62 6.93
N PRO A 328 -0.68 0.80 7.70
CA PRO A 328 -0.74 1.40 9.02
C PRO A 328 -1.22 2.86 9.04
N LEU A 329 -1.07 3.61 7.95
CA LEU A 329 -1.54 5.00 7.81
C LEU A 329 -3.02 5.16 8.19
N PHE A 330 -3.86 4.17 7.85
CA PHE A 330 -5.27 4.19 8.25
C PHE A 330 -5.45 4.29 9.77
N GLY A 331 -4.64 3.56 10.54
CA GLY A 331 -4.67 3.62 12.01
C GLY A 331 -4.34 5.02 12.52
N TRP A 332 -3.32 5.67 11.95
CA TRP A 332 -2.97 7.05 12.28
C TRP A 332 -4.08 8.03 11.91
N CYS A 333 -4.66 7.93 10.71
CA CYS A 333 -5.76 8.79 10.28
C CYS A 333 -6.99 8.66 11.19
N LEU A 334 -7.35 7.43 11.56
CA LEU A 334 -8.47 7.18 12.47
C LEU A 334 -8.17 7.70 13.89
N PHE A 335 -6.94 7.49 14.38
CA PHE A 335 -6.51 7.99 15.69
C PHE A 335 -6.58 9.51 15.77
N ALA A 336 -6.03 10.20 14.77
CA ALA A 336 -6.06 11.66 14.69
C ALA A 336 -7.51 12.19 14.64
N ALA A 337 -8.35 11.65 13.75
CA ALA A 337 -9.73 12.08 13.61
C ALA A 337 -10.57 11.84 14.87
N GLU A 338 -10.45 10.66 15.49
CA GLU A 338 -11.19 10.34 16.71
C GLU A 338 -10.62 11.06 17.93
N GLY A 339 -9.32 11.29 18.00
CA GLY A 339 -8.67 12.08 19.05
C GLY A 339 -9.24 13.50 19.11
N LEU A 340 -9.36 14.17 17.94
CA LEU A 340 -10.00 15.49 17.86
C LEU A 340 -11.47 15.47 18.26
N ASN A 341 -12.21 14.42 17.89
CA ASN A 341 -13.60 14.24 18.31
C ASN A 341 -13.73 14.04 19.83
N ALA A 342 -12.87 13.23 20.43
CA ALA A 342 -12.83 12.95 21.86
C ALA A 342 -12.45 14.20 22.67
N LEU A 343 -11.44 14.95 22.22
CA LEU A 343 -11.05 16.23 22.81
C LEU A 343 -12.19 17.24 22.77
N SER A 344 -12.82 17.40 21.60
CA SER A 344 -13.95 18.33 21.42
C SER A 344 -15.13 17.95 22.31
N ALA A 345 -15.38 16.65 22.51
CA ALA A 345 -16.42 16.17 23.41
C ALA A 345 -16.08 16.44 24.88
N ALA A 346 -14.80 16.32 25.28
CA ALA A 346 -14.37 16.59 26.64
C ALA A 346 -14.52 18.09 26.99
N VAL A 347 -14.06 18.99 26.10
CA VAL A 347 -14.19 20.45 26.27
C VAL A 347 -15.67 20.87 26.31
N SER A 348 -16.51 20.28 25.44
CA SER A 348 -17.94 20.57 25.43
C SER A 348 -18.66 20.15 26.73
N ARG A 349 -18.23 19.04 27.34
CA ARG A 349 -18.77 18.62 28.66
C ARG A 349 -18.37 19.61 29.76
N ALA A 350 -17.14 20.10 29.74
CA ALA A 350 -16.66 21.08 30.70
C ALA A 350 -17.41 22.44 30.56
N SER A 351 -17.64 22.89 29.32
CA SER A 351 -18.34 24.16 29.02
C SER A 351 -19.87 24.05 29.08
N ARG A 352 -20.43 22.85 29.25
CA ARG A 352 -21.88 22.55 29.22
C ARG A 352 -22.62 23.03 27.95
N THR A 353 -21.90 23.30 26.86
CA THR A 353 -22.45 23.87 25.63
C THR A 353 -22.24 22.93 24.44
N PRO A 354 -23.28 22.21 23.96
CA PRO A 354 -23.14 21.25 22.84
C PRO A 354 -22.65 21.86 21.54
N ARG A 355 -22.91 23.14 21.27
CA ARG A 355 -22.44 23.85 20.09
C ARG A 355 -20.91 23.98 20.06
N VAL A 356 -20.27 24.09 21.25
CA VAL A 356 -18.80 24.15 21.38
C VAL A 356 -18.15 22.89 20.83
N ARG A 357 -18.72 21.70 21.03
CA ARG A 357 -18.20 20.45 20.48
C ARG A 357 -18.06 20.52 18.96
N THR A 358 -19.15 20.90 18.28
CA THR A 358 -19.16 20.93 16.81
C THR A 358 -18.22 21.98 16.26
N ALA A 359 -18.23 23.17 16.85
CA ALA A 359 -17.34 24.27 16.44
C ALA A 359 -15.86 23.91 16.68
N LEU A 360 -15.53 23.40 17.86
CA LEU A 360 -14.15 23.02 18.20
C LEU A 360 -13.65 21.87 17.31
N PHE A 361 -14.47 20.83 17.11
CA PHE A 361 -14.10 19.74 16.18
C PHE A 361 -13.86 20.28 14.76
N ALA A 362 -14.73 21.16 14.26
CA ALA A 362 -14.56 21.74 12.92
C ALA A 362 -13.29 22.59 12.84
N CYS A 363 -13.02 23.45 13.82
CA CYS A 363 -11.79 24.27 13.84
C CYS A 363 -10.52 23.38 13.87
N LEU A 364 -10.48 22.38 14.74
CA LEU A 364 -9.34 21.48 14.85
C LEU A 364 -9.16 20.62 13.59
N ALA A 365 -10.27 20.13 13.01
CA ALA A 365 -10.25 19.37 11.75
C ALA A 365 -9.73 20.22 10.59
N VAL A 366 -10.15 21.48 10.49
CA VAL A 366 -9.66 22.43 9.48
C VAL A 366 -8.17 22.72 9.71
N ALA A 367 -7.75 23.00 10.95
CA ALA A 367 -6.34 23.25 11.27
C ALA A 367 -5.44 22.06 10.91
N LEU A 368 -5.86 20.83 11.26
CA LEU A 368 -5.13 19.61 10.88
C LEU A 368 -5.11 19.41 9.37
N SER A 369 -6.23 19.66 8.68
CA SER A 369 -6.32 19.55 7.22
C SER A 369 -5.40 20.55 6.52
N ILE A 370 -5.32 21.80 7.01
CA ILE A 370 -4.40 22.83 6.50
C ILE A 370 -2.95 22.39 6.74
N PHE A 371 -2.63 21.88 7.93
CA PHE A 371 -1.28 21.36 8.23
C PHE A 371 -0.89 20.27 7.25
N VAL A 372 -1.75 19.25 7.05
CA VAL A 372 -1.48 18.13 6.13
C VAL A 372 -1.38 18.61 4.68
N LEU A 373 -2.27 19.50 4.24
CA LEU A 373 -2.25 20.07 2.90
C LEU A 373 -0.94 20.86 2.63
N ARG A 374 -0.54 21.72 3.56
CA ARG A 374 0.71 22.47 3.43
C ARG A 374 1.94 21.57 3.41
N SER A 375 1.93 20.52 4.26
CA SER A 375 3.01 19.54 4.29
C SER A 375 3.08 18.76 2.97
N ASN A 376 1.94 18.30 2.44
CA ASN A 376 1.89 17.62 1.15
C ASN A 376 2.43 18.53 0.02
N LEU A 377 2.00 19.81 -0.06
CA LEU A 377 2.47 20.74 -1.08
C LEU A 377 3.98 21.00 -0.97
N TYR A 378 4.49 21.14 0.26
CA TYR A 378 5.90 21.34 0.49
C TYR A 378 6.75 20.15 0.03
N TYR A 379 6.40 18.95 0.47
CA TYR A 379 7.19 17.74 0.18
C TYR A 379 7.03 17.26 -1.26
N GLN A 380 5.88 17.45 -1.90
CA GLN A 380 5.68 17.07 -3.31
C GLN A 380 6.70 17.73 -4.23
N HIS A 381 7.07 18.98 -3.93
CA HIS A 381 8.07 19.70 -4.71
C HIS A 381 9.44 19.00 -4.71
N TYR A 382 9.80 18.31 -3.64
CA TYR A 382 11.10 17.65 -3.48
C TYR A 382 11.06 16.16 -3.81
N GLU A 383 9.98 15.47 -3.46
CA GLU A 383 9.89 14.00 -3.57
C GLU A 383 9.46 13.53 -4.97
N LEU A 384 8.58 14.27 -5.64
CA LEU A 384 8.02 13.86 -6.93
C LEU A 384 9.05 13.85 -8.08
N PRO A 385 9.90 14.87 -8.28
CA PRO A 385 10.80 14.91 -9.43
C PRO A 385 11.82 13.75 -9.49
N PRO A 386 12.46 13.34 -8.38
CA PRO A 386 13.33 12.16 -8.39
C PRO A 386 12.57 10.88 -8.76
N MET A 387 11.34 10.72 -8.27
CA MET A 387 10.53 9.54 -8.52
C MET A 387 10.12 9.38 -9.99
N LEU A 388 9.88 10.48 -10.69
CA LEU A 388 9.52 10.47 -12.11
C LEU A 388 10.72 10.18 -13.03
N ARG A 389 11.92 10.61 -12.66
CA ARG A 389 13.13 10.52 -13.48
C ARG A 389 13.44 9.11 -13.97
N ASP A 390 13.36 8.12 -13.08
CA ASP A 390 13.66 6.73 -13.41
C ASP A 390 12.61 6.15 -14.37
N GLY A 391 11.36 6.53 -14.17
CA GLY A 391 10.27 6.19 -15.09
C GLY A 391 10.44 6.83 -16.47
N ASP A 392 10.87 8.08 -16.53
CA ASP A 392 11.14 8.80 -17.78
C ASP A 392 12.29 8.16 -18.55
N MET A 393 13.35 7.70 -17.87
CA MET A 393 14.45 6.96 -18.47
C MET A 393 13.96 5.63 -19.04
N THR A 394 13.16 4.87 -18.28
CA THR A 394 12.55 3.62 -18.75
C THR A 394 11.72 3.86 -20.00
N TRP A 395 10.90 4.90 -20.02
CA TRP A 395 10.05 5.26 -21.14
C TRP A 395 10.87 5.65 -22.38
N ARG A 396 11.93 6.43 -22.21
CA ARG A 396 12.85 6.79 -23.31
C ARG A 396 13.44 5.56 -23.97
N ILE A 397 13.90 4.60 -23.18
CA ILE A 397 14.46 3.33 -23.68
C ILE A 397 13.40 2.55 -24.47
N ILE A 398 12.18 2.46 -23.97
CA ILE A 398 11.08 1.80 -24.70
C ILE A 398 10.81 2.50 -26.03
N GLN A 399 10.80 3.85 -26.07
CA GLN A 399 10.63 4.62 -27.30
C GLN A 399 11.80 4.39 -28.29
N ASP A 400 13.02 4.32 -27.78
CA ASP A 400 14.19 4.04 -28.62
C ASP A 400 14.12 2.64 -29.23
N LEU A 401 13.76 1.62 -28.43
CA LEU A 401 13.54 0.26 -28.92
C LEU A 401 12.43 0.21 -30.00
N ASN A 402 11.36 0.98 -29.82
CA ASN A 402 10.31 1.10 -30.83
C ASN A 402 10.80 1.78 -32.12
N ARG A 403 11.75 2.71 -32.01
CA ARG A 403 12.30 3.43 -33.16
C ARG A 403 13.29 2.57 -33.93
N ILE A 404 14.26 1.93 -33.25
CA ILE A 404 15.29 1.11 -33.91
C ILE A 404 14.76 -0.26 -34.33
N HIS A 405 13.73 -0.75 -33.67
CA HIS A 405 13.02 -2.00 -33.94
C HIS A 405 13.96 -3.20 -34.11
N PRO A 406 14.85 -3.51 -33.14
CA PRO A 406 15.85 -4.55 -33.28
C PRO A 406 15.17 -5.91 -33.51
N LYS A 407 15.70 -6.72 -34.42
CA LYS A 407 15.18 -8.06 -34.71
C LYS A 407 15.60 -9.04 -33.61
N ILE A 408 14.67 -9.35 -32.69
CA ILE A 408 14.89 -10.26 -31.56
C ILE A 408 13.92 -11.45 -31.70
N PRO A 409 14.26 -12.49 -32.49
CA PRO A 409 13.45 -13.70 -32.58
C PRO A 409 13.54 -14.58 -31.31
N PRO A 410 12.67 -15.57 -31.13
CA PRO A 410 12.82 -16.56 -30.07
C PRO A 410 14.22 -17.23 -30.10
N ASN A 411 14.74 -17.62 -28.94
CA ASN A 411 16.09 -18.12 -28.70
C ASN A 411 17.22 -17.10 -28.90
N SER A 412 16.92 -15.82 -29.05
CA SER A 412 17.96 -14.77 -29.15
C SER A 412 18.75 -14.66 -27.86
N LYS A 413 20.07 -14.43 -28.03
CA LYS A 413 20.96 -13.98 -26.96
C LYS A 413 21.26 -12.50 -27.14
N VAL A 414 20.71 -11.67 -26.30
CA VAL A 414 20.84 -10.21 -26.35
C VAL A 414 21.86 -9.75 -25.31
N LEU A 415 22.89 -9.04 -25.74
CA LEU A 415 23.83 -8.35 -24.85
C LEU A 415 23.47 -6.87 -24.77
N VAL A 416 23.27 -6.37 -23.56
CA VAL A 416 23.23 -4.94 -23.27
C VAL A 416 24.62 -4.51 -22.85
N ALA A 417 25.37 -3.89 -23.75
CA ALA A 417 26.77 -3.53 -23.54
C ALA A 417 26.96 -2.37 -22.55
N ARG A 418 25.95 -1.47 -22.44
CA ARG A 418 25.97 -0.37 -21.49
C ARG A 418 24.58 -0.29 -20.81
N ASN A 419 24.56 -0.49 -19.50
CA ASN A 419 23.35 -0.40 -18.69
C ASN A 419 23.27 0.98 -18.03
N PRO A 420 22.21 1.77 -18.23
CA PRO A 420 22.04 3.07 -17.59
C PRO A 420 21.54 2.98 -16.14
N PHE A 421 21.08 1.83 -15.70
CA PHE A 421 20.57 1.58 -14.36
C PHE A 421 21.59 0.87 -13.48
N ASP A 422 21.52 1.11 -12.17
CA ASP A 422 22.34 0.38 -11.19
C ASP A 422 21.93 -1.09 -11.03
N GLY A 423 20.66 -1.42 -11.39
CA GLY A 423 20.05 -2.74 -11.26
C GLY A 423 20.08 -3.58 -12.52
N TYR A 424 19.10 -4.48 -12.60
CA TYR A 424 18.85 -5.38 -13.74
C TYR A 424 17.70 -4.87 -14.66
N ASP A 425 17.32 -3.62 -14.54
CA ASP A 425 16.11 -3.07 -15.14
C ASP A 425 16.10 -3.15 -16.65
N MET A 426 17.23 -2.89 -17.28
CA MET A 426 17.37 -3.00 -18.74
C MET A 426 17.09 -4.42 -19.25
N LEU A 427 17.41 -5.45 -18.47
CA LEU A 427 17.07 -6.85 -18.78
C LEU A 427 15.55 -7.02 -18.91
N PHE A 428 14.81 -6.54 -17.92
CA PHE A 428 13.35 -6.66 -17.90
C PHE A 428 12.70 -5.81 -19.00
N ILE A 429 13.22 -4.62 -19.27
CA ILE A 429 12.73 -3.76 -20.35
C ILE A 429 12.84 -4.47 -21.69
N VAL A 430 14.01 -5.04 -22.01
CA VAL A 430 14.25 -5.73 -23.29
C VAL A 430 13.39 -7.00 -23.39
N GLN A 431 13.29 -7.80 -22.31
CA GLN A 431 12.45 -9.00 -22.29
C GLN A 431 10.97 -8.69 -22.56
N LEU A 432 10.46 -7.70 -21.86
CA LEU A 432 9.04 -7.31 -21.98
C LEU A 432 8.73 -6.65 -23.32
N TRP A 433 9.68 -5.83 -23.83
CA TRP A 433 9.55 -5.20 -25.13
C TRP A 433 9.56 -6.23 -26.27
N ALA A 434 10.53 -7.14 -26.27
CA ALA A 434 10.62 -8.19 -27.27
C ALA A 434 9.44 -9.15 -27.22
N ASN A 435 8.91 -9.40 -26.02
CA ASN A 435 7.74 -10.27 -25.75
C ASN A 435 7.83 -11.66 -26.41
N VAL A 436 9.03 -12.22 -26.52
CA VAL A 436 9.32 -13.54 -27.12
C VAL A 436 9.96 -14.47 -26.11
N LYS A 437 9.69 -15.77 -26.21
CA LYS A 437 10.27 -16.80 -25.34
C LYS A 437 10.75 -17.99 -26.17
N PRO A 438 11.86 -18.62 -25.78
CA PRO A 438 12.82 -18.14 -24.78
C PRO A 438 13.69 -17.01 -25.30
N ILE A 439 14.19 -16.17 -24.39
CA ILE A 439 15.14 -15.09 -24.66
C ILE A 439 16.17 -15.04 -23.52
N ASP A 440 17.46 -14.90 -23.85
CA ASP A 440 18.56 -14.73 -22.90
C ASP A 440 19.09 -13.29 -23.00
N VAL A 441 18.76 -12.44 -22.03
CA VAL A 441 19.26 -11.05 -21.98
C VAL A 441 20.36 -10.95 -20.93
N ARG A 442 21.53 -10.47 -21.32
CA ARG A 442 22.70 -10.32 -20.46
C ARG A 442 23.14 -8.86 -20.40
N LEU A 443 23.60 -8.45 -19.23
CA LEU A 443 24.06 -7.10 -18.96
C LEU A 443 25.58 -7.10 -18.73
N ALA A 444 26.30 -6.30 -19.48
CA ALA A 444 27.74 -6.08 -19.22
C ALA A 444 27.90 -5.39 -17.85
N GLY A 445 28.90 -5.81 -17.11
CA GLY A 445 29.16 -5.33 -15.74
C GLY A 445 28.29 -5.96 -14.64
N LYS A 446 27.33 -6.85 -15.00
CA LYS A 446 26.49 -7.59 -14.04
C LYS A 446 26.69 -9.09 -14.18
N ASN A 447 26.18 -9.70 -15.23
CA ASN A 447 26.29 -11.14 -15.49
C ASN A 447 27.25 -11.47 -16.66
N VAL A 448 27.89 -10.46 -17.24
CA VAL A 448 28.98 -10.57 -18.23
C VAL A 448 30.04 -9.53 -17.87
N ALA A 449 31.32 -9.89 -18.00
CA ALA A 449 32.42 -8.94 -17.79
C ALA A 449 32.34 -7.77 -18.79
N PRO A 450 32.69 -6.54 -18.39
CA PRO A 450 32.73 -5.40 -19.29
C PRO A 450 33.63 -5.68 -20.53
N GLY A 451 33.14 -5.31 -21.73
CA GLY A 451 33.88 -5.50 -22.98
C GLY A 451 33.88 -6.93 -23.53
N VAL A 452 33.27 -7.90 -22.85
CA VAL A 452 33.17 -9.28 -23.32
C VAL A 452 31.84 -9.48 -24.06
N ILE A 453 31.90 -10.00 -25.27
CA ILE A 453 30.74 -10.45 -26.03
C ILE A 453 30.62 -11.97 -25.87
N PRO A 454 29.57 -12.48 -25.20
CA PRO A 454 29.41 -13.93 -25.02
C PRO A 454 29.24 -14.67 -26.36
N PRO A 455 29.72 -15.89 -26.48
CA PRO A 455 29.55 -16.69 -27.71
C PRO A 455 28.08 -16.88 -28.07
N GLY A 456 27.76 -16.69 -29.35
CA GLY A 456 26.40 -16.82 -29.87
C GLY A 456 25.48 -15.64 -29.54
N THR A 457 26.02 -14.50 -29.13
CA THR A 457 25.25 -13.24 -29.03
C THR A 457 24.68 -12.88 -30.41
N THR A 458 23.38 -12.69 -30.48
CA THR A 458 22.67 -12.40 -31.74
C THR A 458 22.37 -10.92 -31.91
N VAL A 459 22.18 -10.18 -30.80
CA VAL A 459 21.91 -8.75 -30.80
C VAL A 459 22.73 -8.06 -29.71
N VAL A 460 23.33 -6.94 -30.02
CA VAL A 460 24.05 -6.08 -29.08
C VAL A 460 23.33 -4.74 -29.03
N LEU A 461 22.82 -4.38 -27.84
CA LEU A 461 22.25 -3.08 -27.55
C LEU A 461 23.24 -2.26 -26.73
N THR A 462 23.43 -1.01 -27.09
CA THR A 462 24.27 -0.08 -26.34
C THR A 462 23.56 1.26 -26.18
N LEU A 463 24.07 2.14 -25.32
CA LEU A 463 23.67 3.53 -25.28
C LEU A 463 24.72 4.38 -25.98
N ASP A 464 24.26 5.25 -26.84
CA ASP A 464 25.13 6.25 -27.48
C ASP A 464 25.58 7.34 -26.48
N SER A 465 26.35 8.31 -26.95
CA SER A 465 26.88 9.41 -26.14
C SER A 465 25.77 10.33 -25.58
N THR A 466 24.60 10.31 -26.19
CA THR A 466 23.42 11.08 -25.77
C THR A 466 22.48 10.31 -24.82
N GLY A 467 22.80 9.03 -24.56
CA GLY A 467 22.03 8.14 -23.67
C GLY A 467 20.84 7.49 -24.36
N HIS A 468 20.79 7.48 -25.69
CA HIS A 468 19.78 6.76 -26.49
C HIS A 468 20.23 5.34 -26.81
N VAL A 469 19.27 4.43 -26.90
CA VAL A 469 19.55 3.04 -27.28
C VAL A 469 19.90 2.96 -28.77
N ALA A 470 20.99 2.28 -29.06
CA ALA A 470 21.45 1.96 -30.42
C ALA A 470 21.73 0.46 -30.52
N GLU A 471 21.50 -0.12 -31.70
CA GLU A 471 21.94 -1.47 -32.06
C GLU A 471 23.38 -1.42 -32.57
N ALA A 472 24.24 -2.17 -31.93
CA ALA A 472 25.61 -2.37 -32.39
C ALA A 472 25.72 -3.73 -33.11
N SER A 473 26.42 -3.77 -34.22
CA SER A 473 26.74 -5.07 -34.85
C SER A 473 27.63 -5.87 -33.90
N PRO A 474 27.36 -7.17 -33.68
CA PRO A 474 28.29 -8.03 -32.99
C PRO A 474 29.60 -8.00 -33.83
N SER A 475 30.62 -7.32 -33.34
CA SER A 475 31.96 -7.44 -33.99
C SER A 475 32.35 -8.90 -33.91
N GLN A 476 32.63 -9.50 -35.07
CA GLN A 476 33.12 -10.87 -35.23
C GLN A 476 34.43 -11.12 -34.47
#